data_1c6bf94cc43693e2c9623ab09079a725
#
_entry.id   1c6bf94cc43693e2c9623ab09079a725
#
_cell.length_a   1.000
_cell.length_b   1.000
_cell.length_c   1.000
_cell.angle_alpha   90.00
_cell.angle_beta   90.00
_cell.angle_gamma   90.00
#
_symmetry.space_group_name_H-M   'P 1'
#
loop_
_entity.id
_entity.type
_entity.pdbx_description
1 polymer ?
#
loop_
_entity_poly.entity_id
_entity_poly.type
_entity_poly.pdbx_seq_one_letter_code
_entity_poly.pdbx_strand_id
1 'polypeptide(L)'
;MENITEKLENFNKHKKLSVKVNLKQRYKHNKKKAEVCGECGSFLSFDLWRNKETNDEKRTLESANFCKVKWCPMCAWRKTRKLAGEIKSTLEQIEAQYKVRYLFLTLTIKNPPLTELRNTIKYMSNAFKLLTKNKLFKKNVLGYIRAIEYLGDETKSGEAHPHYHIILAVNATSYFGGNYISQAKWTELWKQALKADYTPIVDIRTIRAKNEKWKDSDSAIFETLKYCVAPLELVKLSQENFKELDKQTKGARQYNKGGLIKTIKPLPNATLDPELWEYMKTEYFNFVNGEYKKCATKKEADQKNHIKQKQKVSDSQN
;
A
#
# COMPACT_ATOMS: atom_id res chain seq x y z
N MET A 1 -15.43 19.81 -2.07
CA MET A 1 -16.11 18.83 -1.18
C MET A 1 -16.01 17.44 -1.79
N GLU A 2 -15.55 16.43 -1.05
CA GLU A 2 -15.57 15.03 -1.53
C GLU A 2 -16.99 14.49 -1.35
N ASN A 3 -17.71 14.33 -2.47
CA ASN A 3 -19.09 13.83 -2.47
C ASN A 3 -19.11 12.36 -2.02
N ILE A 4 -20.19 11.91 -1.32
CA ILE A 4 -20.38 10.50 -0.92
C ILE A 4 -20.30 9.56 -2.14
N THR A 5 -20.78 10.01 -3.30
CA THR A 5 -20.72 9.26 -4.56
C THR A 5 -19.28 8.92 -4.94
N GLU A 6 -18.38 9.91 -4.92
CA GLU A 6 -16.95 9.72 -5.23
C GLU A 6 -16.27 8.79 -4.23
N LYS A 7 -16.59 8.92 -2.93
CA LYS A 7 -16.10 7.99 -1.91
C LYS A 7 -16.56 6.57 -2.18
N LEU A 8 -17.84 6.37 -2.44
CA LEU A 8 -18.41 5.05 -2.74
C LEU A 8 -17.87 4.45 -4.03
N GLU A 9 -17.60 5.26 -5.06
CA GLU A 9 -16.94 4.80 -6.29
C GLU A 9 -15.55 4.21 -6.03
N ASN A 10 -14.75 4.87 -5.19
CA ASN A 10 -13.45 4.37 -4.78
C ASN A 10 -13.57 3.02 -4.03
N PHE A 11 -14.53 2.89 -3.12
CA PHE A 11 -14.80 1.62 -2.43
C PHE A 11 -15.31 0.56 -3.42
N ASN A 12 -16.22 0.91 -4.35
CA ASN A 12 -16.73 0.04 -5.40
C ASN A 12 -15.62 -0.55 -6.26
N LYS A 13 -14.71 0.30 -6.74
CA LYS A 13 -13.55 -0.12 -7.54
C LYS A 13 -12.75 -1.22 -6.83
N HIS A 14 -12.40 -1.00 -5.57
CA HIS A 14 -11.57 -1.94 -4.82
C HIS A 14 -12.36 -3.17 -4.35
N LYS A 15 -13.67 -3.06 -4.12
CA LYS A 15 -14.53 -4.21 -3.83
C LYS A 15 -14.68 -5.09 -5.06
N LYS A 16 -14.95 -4.52 -6.24
CA LYS A 16 -14.99 -5.27 -7.53
C LYS A 16 -13.67 -5.99 -7.79
N LEU A 17 -12.53 -5.34 -7.51
CA LEU A 17 -11.21 -5.96 -7.64
C LEU A 17 -11.03 -7.11 -6.63
N SER A 18 -11.54 -6.99 -5.41
CA SER A 18 -11.52 -8.06 -4.41
C SER A 18 -12.36 -9.26 -4.84
N VAL A 19 -13.50 -9.01 -5.48
CA VAL A 19 -14.34 -10.06 -6.08
C VAL A 19 -13.57 -10.76 -7.22
N LYS A 20 -12.92 -10.00 -8.10
CA LYS A 20 -12.14 -10.54 -9.23
C LYS A 20 -10.97 -11.41 -8.75
N VAL A 21 -10.24 -10.99 -7.72
CA VAL A 21 -9.14 -11.78 -7.13
C VAL A 21 -9.66 -13.05 -6.46
N ASN A 22 -10.90 -13.05 -6.00
CA ASN A 22 -11.58 -14.19 -5.39
C ASN A 22 -10.77 -14.88 -4.29
N LEU A 23 -10.35 -14.10 -3.28
CA LEU A 23 -9.53 -14.62 -2.19
C LEU A 23 -10.20 -15.75 -1.40
N LYS A 24 -11.54 -15.80 -1.36
CA LYS A 24 -12.28 -16.91 -0.73
C LYS A 24 -11.86 -18.24 -1.35
N GLN A 25 -11.83 -18.31 -2.68
CA GLN A 25 -11.41 -19.50 -3.41
C GLN A 25 -9.91 -19.77 -3.26
N ARG A 26 -9.09 -18.71 -3.29
CA ARG A 26 -7.63 -18.84 -3.17
C ARG A 26 -7.19 -19.32 -1.78
N TYR A 27 -7.94 -18.98 -0.73
CA TYR A 27 -7.70 -19.45 0.62
C TYR A 27 -8.45 -20.74 0.99
N LYS A 28 -8.83 -21.62 0.03
CA LYS A 28 -9.44 -22.92 0.32
C LYS A 28 -8.68 -23.73 1.38
N HIS A 29 -7.36 -23.59 1.40
CA HIS A 29 -6.49 -24.25 2.39
C HIS A 29 -6.56 -23.62 3.79
N ASN A 30 -7.26 -22.49 3.96
CA ASN A 30 -7.42 -21.78 5.23
C ASN A 30 -8.84 -21.21 5.33
N LYS A 31 -9.78 -22.03 5.86
CA LYS A 31 -11.21 -21.69 5.97
C LYS A 31 -11.45 -20.34 6.63
N LYS A 32 -10.78 -20.04 7.77
CA LYS A 32 -10.93 -18.78 8.50
C LYS A 32 -10.59 -17.56 7.63
N LYS A 33 -9.48 -17.60 6.88
CA LYS A 33 -9.14 -16.51 5.94
C LYS A 33 -10.12 -16.45 4.77
N ALA A 34 -10.57 -17.57 4.25
CA ALA A 34 -11.54 -17.63 3.15
C ALA A 34 -12.86 -16.94 3.52
N GLU A 35 -13.40 -17.22 4.70
CA GLU A 35 -14.65 -16.64 5.20
C GLU A 35 -14.54 -15.13 5.34
N VAL A 36 -13.55 -14.63 6.09
CA VAL A 36 -13.41 -13.18 6.32
C VAL A 36 -13.09 -12.39 5.04
N CYS A 37 -12.41 -13.00 4.05
CA CYS A 37 -12.15 -12.36 2.77
C CYS A 37 -13.41 -12.24 1.89
N GLY A 38 -14.31 -13.21 1.96
CA GLY A 38 -15.56 -13.18 1.19
C GLY A 38 -16.43 -11.97 1.52
N GLU A 39 -16.46 -11.60 2.79
CA GLU A 39 -17.28 -10.51 3.31
C GLU A 39 -16.54 -9.17 3.40
N CYS A 40 -15.24 -9.12 3.08
CA CYS A 40 -14.45 -7.90 3.24
C CYS A 40 -15.05 -6.71 2.48
N GLY A 41 -15.37 -5.64 3.23
CA GLY A 41 -15.95 -4.42 2.68
C GLY A 41 -17.35 -4.62 2.11
N SER A 42 -18.12 -5.62 2.55
CA SER A 42 -19.54 -5.75 2.15
C SER A 42 -20.44 -4.75 2.89
N PHE A 43 -19.96 -4.22 4.00
CA PHE A 43 -20.62 -3.23 4.81
C PHE A 43 -19.71 -2.02 5.05
N LEU A 44 -20.28 -0.81 4.95
CA LEU A 44 -19.63 0.46 5.28
C LEU A 44 -20.59 1.34 6.10
N SER A 45 -20.06 2.07 7.08
CA SER A 45 -20.78 3.17 7.71
C SER A 45 -19.94 4.45 7.67
N PHE A 46 -20.62 5.57 7.44
CA PHE A 46 -20.01 6.89 7.41
C PHE A 46 -20.75 7.83 8.34
N ASP A 47 -20.01 8.56 9.18
CA ASP A 47 -20.54 9.68 9.93
C ASP A 47 -20.59 10.90 9.04
N LEU A 48 -21.76 11.51 8.98
CA LEU A 48 -22.03 12.78 8.31
C LEU A 48 -21.84 13.90 9.33
N TRP A 49 -20.99 14.84 9.02
CA TRP A 49 -20.69 16.05 9.77
C TRP A 49 -21.07 17.26 8.96
N ARG A 50 -21.57 18.32 9.63
CA ARG A 50 -21.86 19.62 9.03
C ARG A 50 -21.01 20.69 9.70
N ASN A 51 -20.40 21.55 8.92
CA ASN A 51 -19.73 22.73 9.43
C ASN A 51 -20.77 23.77 9.85
N LYS A 52 -20.68 24.25 11.08
CA LYS A 52 -21.66 25.18 11.69
C LYS A 52 -21.65 26.58 11.04
N GLU A 53 -20.52 26.99 10.45
CA GLU A 53 -20.36 28.29 9.84
C GLU A 53 -20.68 28.29 8.35
N THR A 54 -20.12 27.27 7.61
CA THR A 54 -20.22 27.22 6.14
C THR A 54 -21.33 26.32 5.64
N ASN A 55 -21.99 25.55 6.49
CA ASN A 55 -22.93 24.48 6.16
C ASN A 55 -22.35 23.39 5.26
N ASP A 56 -21.03 23.33 5.10
CA ASP A 56 -20.37 22.27 4.35
C ASP A 56 -20.56 20.90 4.99
N GLU A 57 -20.78 19.90 4.16
CA GLU A 57 -20.90 18.51 4.63
C GLU A 57 -19.59 17.74 4.41
N LYS A 58 -19.20 16.96 5.42
CA LYS A 58 -18.07 16.05 5.36
C LYS A 58 -18.47 14.68 5.89
N ARG A 59 -18.00 13.63 5.23
CA ARG A 59 -18.24 12.25 5.65
C ARG A 59 -16.94 11.56 6.03
N THR A 60 -16.91 10.99 7.23
CA THR A 60 -15.79 10.19 7.73
C THR A 60 -16.20 8.74 7.82
N LEU A 61 -15.32 7.80 7.39
CA LEU A 61 -15.61 6.39 7.56
C LEU A 61 -15.58 6.04 9.04
N GLU A 62 -16.71 5.64 9.58
CA GLU A 62 -16.87 5.23 10.98
C GLU A 62 -16.47 3.75 11.13
N SER A 63 -17.12 2.84 10.40
CA SER A 63 -16.79 1.42 10.47
C SER A 63 -16.96 0.69 9.14
N ALA A 64 -16.35 -0.51 9.06
CA ALA A 64 -16.52 -1.46 7.96
C ALA A 64 -15.98 -2.85 8.35
N ASN A 65 -16.49 -3.88 7.71
CA ASN A 65 -16.06 -5.26 7.93
C ASN A 65 -14.80 -5.64 7.13
N PHE A 66 -13.66 -5.00 7.42
CA PHE A 66 -12.39 -5.28 6.75
C PHE A 66 -11.71 -6.55 7.28
N CYS A 67 -11.35 -7.46 6.37
CA CYS A 67 -10.73 -8.75 6.72
C CYS A 67 -9.27 -8.65 7.21
N LYS A 68 -8.57 -7.55 6.96
CA LYS A 68 -7.15 -7.33 7.30
C LYS A 68 -6.17 -8.36 6.71
N VAL A 69 -6.62 -9.17 5.76
CA VAL A 69 -5.78 -10.17 5.08
C VAL A 69 -4.84 -9.49 4.09
N LYS A 70 -3.58 -9.94 4.07
CA LYS A 70 -2.47 -9.30 3.32
C LYS A 70 -2.77 -9.06 1.84
N TRP A 71 -3.37 -10.03 1.17
CA TRP A 71 -3.61 -10.00 -0.27
C TRP A 71 -4.98 -9.45 -0.67
N CYS A 72 -5.76 -8.97 0.30
CA CYS A 72 -7.07 -8.38 0.02
C CYS A 72 -6.90 -7.00 -0.62
N PRO A 73 -7.39 -6.77 -1.87
CA PRO A 73 -7.27 -5.49 -2.55
C PRO A 73 -7.89 -4.33 -1.78
N MET A 74 -9.05 -4.55 -1.16
CA MET A 74 -9.72 -3.56 -0.32
C MET A 74 -8.87 -3.14 0.89
N CYS A 75 -8.34 -4.13 1.63
CA CYS A 75 -7.51 -3.87 2.81
C CYS A 75 -6.15 -3.27 2.43
N ALA A 76 -5.56 -3.73 1.34
CA ALA A 76 -4.30 -3.21 0.82
C ALA A 76 -4.44 -1.74 0.40
N TRP A 77 -5.49 -1.40 -0.37
CA TRP A 77 -5.79 -0.02 -0.75
C TRP A 77 -5.94 0.89 0.47
N ARG A 78 -6.72 0.49 1.47
CA ARG A 78 -6.90 1.27 2.70
C ARG A 78 -5.60 1.48 3.46
N LYS A 79 -4.80 0.41 3.61
CA LYS A 79 -3.49 0.49 4.24
C LYS A 79 -2.57 1.45 3.49
N THR A 80 -2.58 1.40 2.17
CA THR A 80 -1.81 2.29 1.31
C THR A 80 -2.23 3.75 1.49
N ARG A 81 -3.54 4.04 1.51
CA ARG A 81 -4.04 5.42 1.76
C ARG A 81 -3.60 5.96 3.12
N LYS A 82 -3.73 5.14 4.18
CA LYS A 82 -3.26 5.54 5.52
C LYS A 82 -1.76 5.84 5.52
N LEU A 83 -0.97 4.94 4.95
CA LEU A 83 0.49 5.10 4.86
C LEU A 83 0.86 6.32 4.02
N ALA A 84 0.14 6.60 2.92
CA ALA A 84 0.36 7.77 2.09
C ALA A 84 0.17 9.07 2.88
N GLY A 85 -0.89 9.17 3.67
CA GLY A 85 -1.12 10.34 4.53
C GLY A 85 -0.01 10.52 5.58
N GLU A 86 0.42 9.43 6.24
CA GLU A 86 1.52 9.47 7.20
C GLU A 86 2.84 9.91 6.55
N ILE A 87 3.14 9.40 5.35
CA ILE A 87 4.36 9.76 4.62
C ILE A 87 4.29 11.21 4.18
N LYS A 88 3.16 11.65 3.60
CA LYS A 88 2.96 13.03 3.17
C LYS A 88 3.25 14.00 4.30
N SER A 89 2.62 13.82 5.46
CA SER A 89 2.86 14.64 6.65
C SER A 89 4.34 14.65 7.07
N THR A 90 5.03 13.50 6.99
CA THR A 90 6.47 13.42 7.30
C THR A 90 7.32 14.18 6.29
N LEU A 91 7.02 14.04 4.98
CA LEU A 91 7.80 14.70 3.92
C LEU A 91 7.59 16.22 3.95
N GLU A 92 6.37 16.70 4.22
CA GLU A 92 6.09 18.12 4.41
C GLU A 92 6.92 18.74 5.56
N GLN A 93 7.06 18.03 6.68
CA GLN A 93 7.92 18.46 7.78
C GLN A 93 9.42 18.48 7.40
N ILE A 94 9.86 17.55 6.55
CA ILE A 94 11.23 17.53 6.03
C ILE A 94 11.44 18.71 5.07
N GLU A 95 10.50 18.98 4.18
CA GLU A 95 10.56 20.09 3.22
C GLU A 95 10.60 21.46 3.90
N ALA A 96 9.94 21.60 5.04
CA ALA A 96 9.98 22.82 5.83
C ALA A 96 11.35 23.10 6.45
N GLN A 97 12.20 22.08 6.66
CA GLN A 97 13.50 22.20 7.33
C GLN A 97 14.70 22.06 6.38
N TYR A 98 14.52 21.37 5.23
CA TYR A 98 15.61 21.00 4.34
C TYR A 98 15.27 21.30 2.88
N LYS A 99 16.24 21.73 2.09
CA LYS A 99 16.11 21.77 0.61
C LYS A 99 16.26 20.34 0.08
N VAL A 100 15.13 19.65 -0.11
CA VAL A 100 15.14 18.26 -0.56
C VAL A 100 14.78 18.10 -2.02
N ARG A 101 15.24 16.98 -2.60
CA ARG A 101 14.74 16.37 -3.83
C ARG A 101 14.50 14.90 -3.58
N TYR A 102 13.59 14.35 -4.36
CA TYR A 102 13.26 12.92 -4.25
C TYR A 102 13.78 12.17 -5.46
N LEU A 103 14.39 11.03 -5.19
CA LEU A 103 14.83 10.09 -6.21
C LEU A 103 14.01 8.82 -6.08
N PHE A 104 13.58 8.26 -7.19
CA PHE A 104 12.99 6.93 -7.26
C PHE A 104 14.07 5.95 -7.64
N LEU A 105 14.34 4.98 -6.79
CA LEU A 105 15.36 3.97 -6.98
C LEU A 105 14.70 2.59 -6.99
N THR A 106 14.89 1.84 -8.08
CA THR A 106 14.51 0.42 -8.19
C THR A 106 15.76 -0.45 -8.06
N LEU A 107 15.70 -1.43 -7.16
CA LEU A 107 16.78 -2.40 -6.94
C LEU A 107 16.25 -3.81 -7.15
N THR A 108 16.82 -4.53 -8.10
CA THR A 108 16.41 -5.90 -8.42
C THR A 108 17.42 -6.94 -7.95
N ILE A 109 17.02 -8.19 -8.02
CA ILE A 109 17.87 -9.38 -7.87
C ILE A 109 17.44 -10.39 -8.94
N LYS A 110 18.31 -11.37 -9.24
CA LYS A 110 17.95 -12.50 -10.11
C LYS A 110 16.70 -13.21 -9.57
N ASN A 111 15.75 -13.51 -10.47
CA ASN A 111 14.49 -14.15 -10.10
C ASN A 111 14.74 -15.51 -9.41
N PRO A 112 14.29 -15.70 -8.17
CA PRO A 112 14.36 -16.98 -7.51
C PRO A 112 13.13 -17.85 -7.83
N PRO A 113 13.22 -19.17 -7.64
CA PRO A 113 12.04 -20.01 -7.48
C PRO A 113 11.16 -19.47 -6.36
N LEU A 114 9.85 -19.57 -6.49
CA LEU A 114 8.89 -19.05 -5.50
C LEU A 114 9.09 -19.67 -4.11
N THR A 115 9.56 -20.92 -4.05
CA THR A 115 9.90 -21.65 -2.82
C THR A 115 11.07 -21.02 -2.04
N GLU A 116 11.96 -20.27 -2.73
CA GLU A 116 13.11 -19.61 -2.13
C GLU A 116 12.87 -18.11 -1.82
N LEU A 117 11.67 -17.60 -2.08
CA LEU A 117 11.37 -16.18 -1.95
C LEU A 117 11.65 -15.65 -0.52
N ARG A 118 11.38 -16.42 0.52
CA ARG A 118 11.66 -16.01 1.92
C ARG A 118 13.15 -15.77 2.17
N ASN A 119 13.98 -16.67 1.71
CA ASN A 119 15.43 -16.57 1.85
C ASN A 119 15.96 -15.38 1.04
N THR A 120 15.44 -15.22 -0.18
CA THR A 120 15.77 -14.08 -1.05
C THR A 120 15.39 -12.72 -0.41
N ILE A 121 14.20 -12.61 0.19
CA ILE A 121 13.79 -11.39 0.93
C ILE A 121 14.75 -11.07 2.07
N LYS A 122 15.18 -12.07 2.84
CA LYS A 122 16.15 -11.89 3.92
C LYS A 122 17.51 -11.42 3.37
N TYR A 123 17.97 -12.07 2.31
CA TYR A 123 19.22 -11.74 1.63
C TYR A 123 19.20 -10.29 1.11
N MET A 124 18.18 -9.91 0.34
CA MET A 124 17.99 -8.54 -0.13
C MET A 124 17.93 -7.52 1.02
N SER A 125 17.28 -7.88 2.13
CA SER A 125 17.19 -6.99 3.29
C SER A 125 18.56 -6.77 3.95
N ASN A 126 19.40 -7.79 4.02
CA ASN A 126 20.77 -7.67 4.53
C ASN A 126 21.66 -6.86 3.57
N ALA A 127 21.55 -7.11 2.27
CA ALA A 127 22.24 -6.32 1.25
C ALA A 127 21.86 -4.83 1.34
N PHE A 128 20.57 -4.52 1.49
CA PHE A 128 20.13 -3.14 1.65
C PHE A 128 20.67 -2.49 2.93
N LYS A 129 20.78 -3.24 4.04
CA LYS A 129 21.45 -2.74 5.27
C LYS A 129 22.93 -2.41 5.01
N LEU A 130 23.62 -3.19 4.19
CA LEU A 130 25.01 -2.89 3.80
C LEU A 130 25.06 -1.64 2.92
N LEU A 131 24.18 -1.52 1.94
CA LEU A 131 24.07 -0.33 1.10
C LEU A 131 23.85 0.95 1.94
N THR A 132 22.95 0.92 2.92
CA THR A 132 22.69 2.09 3.80
C THR A 132 23.85 2.44 4.72
N LYS A 133 24.80 1.52 4.94
CA LYS A 133 26.04 1.79 5.68
C LYS A 133 27.15 2.40 4.83
N ASN A 134 27.05 2.33 3.51
CA ASN A 134 28.04 2.87 2.58
C ASN A 134 28.21 4.38 2.80
N LYS A 135 29.45 4.87 2.70
CA LYS A 135 29.80 6.30 2.92
C LYS A 135 29.05 7.23 1.96
N LEU A 136 28.95 6.86 0.67
CA LEU A 136 28.24 7.66 -0.33
C LEU A 136 26.74 7.73 -0.03
N PHE A 137 26.13 6.61 0.38
CA PHE A 137 24.73 6.59 0.78
C PHE A 137 24.49 7.52 1.97
N LYS A 138 25.27 7.37 3.05
CA LYS A 138 25.14 8.17 4.27
C LYS A 138 25.34 9.67 4.03
N LYS A 139 26.28 10.04 3.14
CA LYS A 139 26.57 11.43 2.80
C LYS A 139 25.41 12.10 2.09
N ASN A 140 24.68 11.36 1.24
CA ASN A 140 23.74 11.93 0.29
C ASN A 140 22.27 11.75 0.69
N VAL A 141 21.91 10.66 1.38
CA VAL A 141 20.54 10.29 1.66
C VAL A 141 20.14 10.70 3.07
N LEU A 142 19.24 11.68 3.17
CA LEU A 142 18.66 12.16 4.42
C LEU A 142 17.68 11.14 5.02
N GLY A 143 16.94 10.45 4.15
CA GLY A 143 15.96 9.45 4.56
C GLY A 143 15.42 8.66 3.37
N TYR A 144 14.79 7.55 3.66
CA TYR A 144 14.18 6.71 2.63
C TYR A 144 12.91 6.01 3.11
N ILE A 145 12.03 5.71 2.15
CA ILE A 145 11.00 4.68 2.29
C ILE A 145 11.22 3.64 1.20
N ARG A 146 11.24 2.37 1.61
CA ARG A 146 11.42 1.22 0.74
C ARG A 146 10.22 0.31 0.79
N ALA A 147 9.66 0.02 -0.37
CA ALA A 147 8.64 -1.00 -0.58
C ALA A 147 9.25 -2.23 -1.26
N ILE A 148 8.72 -3.41 -0.99
CA ILE A 148 9.06 -4.63 -1.73
C ILE A 148 7.85 -5.11 -2.53
N GLU A 149 8.06 -5.39 -3.80
CA GLU A 149 7.15 -6.12 -4.66
C GLU A 149 7.73 -7.51 -4.92
N TYR A 150 6.85 -8.52 -5.04
CA TYR A 150 7.30 -9.92 -5.12
C TYR A 150 7.11 -10.54 -6.49
N LEU A 151 6.26 -9.92 -7.32
CA LEU A 151 5.90 -10.38 -8.65
C LEU A 151 5.98 -9.19 -9.61
N GLY A 152 6.18 -9.44 -10.88
CA GLY A 152 6.13 -8.44 -11.95
C GLY A 152 5.38 -9.00 -13.14
N ASP A 153 5.06 -8.16 -14.12
CA ASP A 153 4.24 -8.51 -15.29
C ASP A 153 4.78 -9.70 -16.08
N GLU A 154 6.11 -9.87 -16.12
CA GLU A 154 6.82 -10.93 -16.87
C GLU A 154 7.30 -12.09 -15.96
N THR A 155 6.77 -12.18 -14.73
CA THR A 155 7.18 -13.26 -13.81
C THR A 155 6.67 -14.60 -14.33
N LYS A 156 7.59 -15.54 -14.55
CA LYS A 156 7.23 -16.90 -15.00
C LYS A 156 6.53 -17.68 -13.90
N SER A 157 5.71 -18.65 -14.31
CA SER A 157 5.03 -19.53 -13.35
C SER A 157 6.04 -20.29 -12.48
N GLY A 158 5.82 -20.26 -11.15
CA GLY A 158 6.72 -20.88 -10.19
C GLY A 158 7.95 -20.06 -9.79
N GLU A 159 8.14 -18.88 -10.38
CA GLU A 159 9.18 -17.94 -10.01
C GLU A 159 8.61 -16.76 -9.21
N ALA A 160 9.49 -16.00 -8.58
CA ALA A 160 9.21 -14.69 -8.03
C ALA A 160 10.11 -13.64 -8.71
N HIS A 161 9.70 -12.37 -8.66
CA HIS A 161 10.46 -11.23 -9.15
C HIS A 161 10.59 -10.18 -8.03
N PRO A 162 11.29 -10.49 -6.92
CA PRO A 162 11.39 -9.57 -5.81
C PRO A 162 12.27 -8.38 -6.15
N HIS A 163 11.71 -7.19 -6.01
CA HIS A 163 12.45 -5.94 -6.21
C HIS A 163 12.00 -4.87 -5.24
N TYR A 164 12.87 -3.89 -5.02
CA TYR A 164 12.58 -2.76 -4.18
C TYR A 164 12.23 -1.53 -5.02
N HIS A 165 11.15 -0.86 -4.64
CA HIS A 165 10.85 0.51 -5.02
C HIS A 165 11.15 1.40 -3.81
N ILE A 166 11.98 2.42 -4.01
CA ILE A 166 12.52 3.23 -2.94
C ILE A 166 12.40 4.69 -3.30
N ILE A 167 11.80 5.48 -2.42
CA ILE A 167 12.00 6.93 -2.42
C ILE A 167 13.22 7.23 -1.57
N LEU A 168 14.16 7.97 -2.12
CA LEU A 168 15.26 8.58 -1.40
C LEU A 168 15.00 10.08 -1.28
N ALA A 169 15.00 10.62 -0.07
CA ALA A 169 15.09 12.06 0.17
C ALA A 169 16.55 12.46 0.24
N VAL A 170 17.02 13.32 -0.67
CA VAL A 170 18.40 13.81 -0.73
C VAL A 170 18.45 15.30 -0.52
N ASN A 171 19.55 15.82 0.07
CA ASN A 171 19.76 17.24 0.13
C ASN A 171 20.03 17.77 -1.28
N ALA A 172 19.14 18.64 -1.81
CA ALA A 172 19.19 19.08 -3.19
C ALA A 172 20.49 19.80 -3.54
N THR A 173 20.95 20.71 -2.68
CA THR A 173 22.15 21.51 -2.89
C THR A 173 23.40 20.63 -2.91
N SER A 174 23.57 19.79 -1.91
CA SER A 174 24.75 18.90 -1.79
C SER A 174 24.77 17.83 -2.89
N TYR A 175 23.64 17.19 -3.17
CA TYR A 175 23.57 16.08 -4.13
C TYR A 175 23.87 16.54 -5.55
N PHE A 176 23.20 17.60 -6.02
CA PHE A 176 23.38 18.11 -7.39
C PHE A 176 24.56 19.07 -7.52
N GLY A 177 25.12 19.59 -6.42
CA GLY A 177 26.31 20.46 -6.37
C GLY A 177 27.65 19.76 -6.28
N GLY A 178 27.74 18.45 -6.61
CA GLY A 178 29.03 17.72 -6.67
C GLY A 178 29.04 16.35 -6.03
N ASN A 179 27.96 15.89 -5.40
CA ASN A 179 27.87 14.56 -4.81
C ASN A 179 26.91 13.63 -5.57
N TYR A 180 26.65 13.94 -6.83
CA TYR A 180 25.77 13.13 -7.67
C TYR A 180 26.27 11.69 -7.79
N ILE A 181 25.36 10.75 -7.60
CA ILE A 181 25.63 9.32 -7.78
C ILE A 181 24.93 8.88 -9.05
N SER A 182 25.70 8.52 -10.09
CA SER A 182 25.18 8.04 -11.37
C SER A 182 24.48 6.67 -11.23
N GLN A 183 23.64 6.32 -12.19
CA GLN A 183 22.99 5.00 -12.24
C GLN A 183 24.05 3.86 -12.23
N ALA A 184 25.13 4.01 -12.99
CA ALA A 184 26.24 3.03 -13.01
C ALA A 184 26.82 2.86 -11.61
N LYS A 185 27.02 3.96 -10.85
CA LYS A 185 27.53 3.88 -9.47
C LYS A 185 26.53 3.26 -8.52
N TRP A 186 25.23 3.54 -8.65
CA TRP A 186 24.19 2.85 -7.86
C TRP A 186 24.17 1.35 -8.16
N THR A 187 24.34 0.96 -9.44
CA THR A 187 24.44 -0.46 -9.85
C THR A 187 25.61 -1.14 -9.21
N GLU A 188 26.80 -0.49 -9.23
CA GLU A 188 28.01 -0.99 -8.56
C GLU A 188 27.81 -1.17 -7.07
N LEU A 189 27.27 -0.15 -6.37
CA LEU A 189 27.00 -0.20 -4.94
C LEU A 189 26.02 -1.31 -4.57
N TRP A 190 25.01 -1.53 -5.39
CA TRP A 190 24.03 -2.59 -5.14
C TRP A 190 24.63 -3.97 -5.42
N LYS A 191 25.41 -4.12 -6.50
CA LYS A 191 26.15 -5.36 -6.82
C LYS A 191 27.09 -5.74 -5.67
N GLN A 192 27.85 -4.79 -5.15
CA GLN A 192 28.75 -5.00 -4.01
C GLN A 192 27.97 -5.38 -2.73
N ALA A 193 26.86 -4.72 -2.45
CA ALA A 193 26.02 -5.01 -1.30
C ALA A 193 25.37 -6.40 -1.37
N LEU A 194 24.99 -6.83 -2.55
CA LEU A 194 24.52 -8.18 -2.85
C LEU A 194 25.65 -9.22 -2.86
N LYS A 195 26.91 -8.81 -3.00
CA LYS A 195 28.03 -9.72 -3.31
C LYS A 195 27.72 -10.60 -4.55
N ALA A 196 27.07 -10.00 -5.55
CA ALA A 196 26.63 -10.73 -6.73
C ALA A 196 27.75 -10.87 -7.75
N ASP A 197 27.85 -12.02 -8.42
CA ASP A 197 28.73 -12.31 -9.54
C ASP A 197 28.20 -11.77 -10.88
N TYR A 198 26.94 -11.33 -10.92
CA TYR A 198 26.27 -10.70 -12.06
C TYR A 198 26.01 -9.22 -11.83
N THR A 199 25.62 -8.50 -12.88
CA THR A 199 25.22 -7.09 -12.79
C THR A 199 23.70 -7.02 -12.60
N PRO A 200 23.21 -6.57 -11.40
CA PRO A 200 21.78 -6.41 -11.14
C PRO A 200 21.23 -5.22 -11.93
N ILE A 201 19.95 -5.28 -12.29
CA ILE A 201 19.25 -4.14 -12.88
C ILE A 201 18.95 -3.12 -11.78
N VAL A 202 19.37 -1.88 -12.01
CA VAL A 202 19.12 -0.74 -11.13
C VAL A 202 18.61 0.41 -11.99
N ASP A 203 17.48 0.99 -11.61
CA ASP A 203 16.97 2.21 -12.20
C ASP A 203 16.93 3.31 -11.15
N ILE A 204 17.37 4.50 -11.52
CA ILE A 204 17.30 5.68 -10.65
C ILE A 204 16.90 6.91 -11.45
N ARG A 205 15.92 7.64 -10.96
CA ARG A 205 15.42 8.86 -11.60
C ARG A 205 15.00 9.90 -10.57
N THR A 206 15.14 11.15 -10.93
CA THR A 206 14.61 12.25 -10.12
C THR A 206 13.09 12.29 -10.26
N ILE A 207 12.40 12.34 -9.15
CA ILE A 207 10.96 12.52 -9.12
C ILE A 207 10.66 14.01 -9.28
N ARG A 208 9.75 14.35 -10.20
CA ARG A 208 9.24 15.70 -10.42
C ARG A 208 7.72 15.70 -10.24
N ALA A 209 7.18 16.84 -9.85
CA ALA A 209 5.74 17.04 -9.81
C ALA A 209 5.12 16.75 -11.19
N LYS A 210 3.99 16.05 -11.22
CA LYS A 210 3.31 15.68 -12.47
C LYS A 210 2.66 16.88 -13.17
N ASN A 211 2.27 17.87 -12.38
CA ASN A 211 1.70 19.11 -12.83
C ASN A 211 1.83 20.16 -11.72
N GLU A 212 1.43 21.40 -11.97
CA GLU A 212 1.52 22.54 -11.01
C GLU A 212 0.73 22.31 -9.70
N LYS A 213 -0.27 21.43 -9.71
CA LYS A 213 -1.08 21.10 -8.52
C LYS A 213 -0.41 20.08 -7.60
N TRP A 214 0.67 19.42 -8.05
CA TRP A 214 1.35 18.34 -7.31
C TRP A 214 2.72 18.82 -6.86
N LYS A 215 3.00 18.64 -5.57
CA LYS A 215 4.36 18.77 -5.06
C LYS A 215 5.21 17.55 -5.44
N ASP A 216 6.53 17.68 -5.42
CA ASP A 216 7.46 16.57 -5.63
C ASP A 216 7.20 15.42 -4.63
N SER A 217 6.87 15.75 -3.38
CA SER A 217 6.50 14.77 -2.35
C SER A 217 5.26 13.94 -2.70
N ASP A 218 4.19 14.55 -3.22
CA ASP A 218 2.98 13.85 -3.64
C ASP A 218 3.28 12.87 -4.79
N SER A 219 4.08 13.31 -5.76
CA SER A 219 4.52 12.48 -6.88
C SER A 219 5.38 11.31 -6.41
N ALA A 220 6.29 11.53 -5.45
CA ALA A 220 7.12 10.51 -4.84
C ALA A 220 6.29 9.45 -4.13
N ILE A 221 5.34 9.88 -3.30
CA ILE A 221 4.44 8.97 -2.57
C ILE A 221 3.65 8.10 -3.55
N PHE A 222 3.05 8.74 -4.56
CA PHE A 222 2.27 8.02 -5.57
C PHE A 222 3.11 7.00 -6.33
N GLU A 223 4.34 7.37 -6.75
CA GLU A 223 5.23 6.51 -7.51
C GLU A 223 5.64 5.27 -6.70
N THR A 224 5.94 5.43 -5.42
CA THR A 224 6.32 4.29 -4.56
C THR A 224 5.13 3.42 -4.17
N LEU A 225 4.03 4.04 -3.75
CA LEU A 225 2.91 3.28 -3.18
C LEU A 225 2.05 2.58 -4.22
N LYS A 226 2.04 3.04 -5.49
CA LYS A 226 1.30 2.36 -6.56
C LYS A 226 1.78 0.92 -6.79
N TYR A 227 3.06 0.64 -6.51
CA TYR A 227 3.68 -0.67 -6.73
C TYR A 227 3.59 -1.62 -5.53
N CYS A 228 3.10 -1.13 -4.40
CA CYS A 228 3.03 -1.95 -3.19
C CYS A 228 1.91 -2.98 -3.21
N VAL A 229 0.99 -2.88 -4.15
CA VAL A 229 -0.14 -3.79 -4.31
C VAL A 229 -0.42 -3.98 -5.79
N ALA A 230 -0.06 -5.12 -6.33
CA ALA A 230 -0.45 -5.56 -7.66
C ALA A 230 -1.52 -6.67 -7.56
N PRO A 231 -2.81 -6.32 -7.27
CA PRO A 231 -3.85 -7.34 -7.08
C PRO A 231 -4.10 -8.16 -8.34
N LEU A 232 -3.84 -7.60 -9.53
CA LEU A 232 -4.02 -8.28 -10.81
C LEU A 232 -3.01 -9.41 -11.01
N GLU A 233 -1.79 -9.28 -10.47
CA GLU A 233 -0.81 -10.36 -10.52
C GLU A 233 -1.29 -11.59 -9.74
N LEU A 234 -2.04 -11.38 -8.66
CA LEU A 234 -2.62 -12.50 -7.91
C LEU A 234 -3.62 -13.32 -8.73
N VAL A 235 -4.30 -12.68 -9.70
CA VAL A 235 -5.27 -13.38 -10.57
C VAL A 235 -4.57 -14.37 -11.50
N LYS A 236 -3.34 -14.07 -11.92
CA LYS A 236 -2.54 -14.90 -12.84
C LYS A 236 -1.95 -16.15 -12.16
N LEU A 237 -1.84 -16.17 -10.82
CA LEU A 237 -1.23 -17.30 -10.11
C LEU A 237 -2.12 -18.54 -10.15
N SER A 238 -1.52 -19.72 -10.21
CA SER A 238 -2.18 -20.97 -9.87
C SER A 238 -2.52 -21.01 -8.37
N GLN A 239 -3.36 -21.96 -7.96
CA GLN A 239 -3.72 -22.13 -6.56
C GLN A 239 -2.51 -22.51 -5.70
N GLU A 240 -1.63 -23.35 -6.21
CA GLU A 240 -0.40 -23.82 -5.58
C GLU A 240 0.58 -22.67 -5.40
N ASN A 241 0.81 -21.89 -6.46
CA ASN A 241 1.70 -20.72 -6.43
C ASN A 241 1.18 -19.63 -5.47
N PHE A 242 -0.15 -19.41 -5.40
CA PHE A 242 -0.72 -18.50 -4.42
C PHE A 242 -0.50 -18.98 -2.98
N LYS A 243 -0.70 -20.27 -2.71
CA LYS A 243 -0.45 -20.87 -1.38
C LYS A 243 1.03 -20.73 -0.99
N GLU A 244 1.94 -20.98 -1.94
CA GLU A 244 3.38 -20.84 -1.69
C GLU A 244 3.77 -19.38 -1.47
N LEU A 245 3.26 -18.43 -2.26
CA LEU A 245 3.47 -17.00 -2.06
C LEU A 245 3.01 -16.54 -0.66
N ASP A 246 1.81 -16.95 -0.22
CA ASP A 246 1.29 -16.61 1.12
C ASP A 246 2.19 -17.16 2.22
N LYS A 247 2.67 -18.41 2.09
CA LYS A 247 3.61 -19.06 3.01
C LYS A 247 4.96 -18.34 3.06
N GLN A 248 5.58 -18.08 1.90
CA GLN A 248 6.91 -17.49 1.80
C GLN A 248 6.94 -16.04 2.32
N THR A 249 5.87 -15.30 2.15
CA THR A 249 5.78 -13.90 2.54
C THR A 249 5.14 -13.67 3.91
N LYS A 250 4.80 -14.75 4.65
CA LYS A 250 4.23 -14.64 6.00
C LYS A 250 5.18 -13.91 6.95
N GLY A 251 4.70 -12.83 7.59
CA GLY A 251 5.48 -11.99 8.49
C GLY A 251 6.46 -11.02 7.82
N ALA A 252 6.64 -11.08 6.49
CA ALA A 252 7.49 -10.14 5.79
C ALA A 252 6.84 -8.74 5.76
N ARG A 253 7.64 -7.72 6.14
CA ARG A 253 7.22 -6.32 6.06
C ARG A 253 7.29 -5.83 4.62
N GLN A 254 6.20 -5.24 4.14
CA GLN A 254 6.15 -4.66 2.79
C GLN A 254 6.87 -3.32 2.70
N TYR A 255 6.94 -2.58 3.80
CA TYR A 255 7.51 -1.24 3.84
C TYR A 255 8.54 -1.13 4.96
N ASN A 256 9.59 -0.35 4.70
CA ASN A 256 10.58 0.05 5.69
C ASN A 256 10.95 1.51 5.48
N LYS A 257 11.13 2.23 6.59
CA LYS A 257 11.56 3.63 6.61
C LYS A 257 12.96 3.73 7.26
N GLY A 258 13.77 4.70 6.85
CA GLY A 258 15.04 5.01 7.46
C GLY A 258 15.40 6.50 7.39
N GLY A 259 16.43 6.91 8.14
CA GLY A 259 16.82 8.32 8.25
C GLY A 259 15.66 9.21 8.74
N LEU A 260 15.61 10.45 8.29
CA LEU A 260 14.59 11.43 8.71
C LEU A 260 13.15 10.93 8.52
N ILE A 261 12.86 10.17 7.45
CA ILE A 261 11.51 9.62 7.20
C ILE A 261 11.09 8.63 8.30
N LYS A 262 12.03 8.05 9.03
CA LYS A 262 11.75 7.18 10.18
C LYS A 262 11.67 7.95 11.49
N THR A 263 12.52 8.95 11.69
CA THR A 263 12.66 9.68 12.96
C THR A 263 11.60 10.74 13.14
N ILE A 264 11.22 11.43 12.06
CA ILE A 264 10.14 12.42 12.07
C ILE A 264 8.80 11.68 12.08
N LYS A 265 8.04 11.90 13.14
CA LYS A 265 6.70 11.31 13.27
C LYS A 265 5.70 12.12 12.43
N PRO A 266 4.78 11.47 11.71
CA PRO A 266 3.71 12.19 11.04
C PRO A 266 2.87 12.94 12.08
N LEU A 267 2.42 14.13 11.72
CA LEU A 267 1.42 14.83 12.51
C LEU A 267 0.14 13.99 12.56
N PRO A 268 -0.59 13.99 13.68
CA PRO A 268 -1.88 13.32 13.73
C PRO A 268 -2.79 13.88 12.63
N ASN A 269 -3.60 13.02 12.03
CA ASN A 269 -4.64 13.49 11.12
C ASN A 269 -5.49 14.51 11.87
N ALA A 270 -5.75 15.64 11.25
CA ALA A 270 -6.65 16.64 11.81
C ALA A 270 -7.99 15.96 12.11
N THR A 271 -8.34 15.85 13.38
CA THR A 271 -9.69 15.53 13.79
C THR A 271 -10.60 16.69 13.41
N LEU A 272 -11.85 16.41 13.15
CA LEU A 272 -12.81 17.48 12.97
C LEU A 272 -12.91 18.24 14.27
N ASP A 273 -12.73 19.56 14.20
CA ASP A 273 -12.86 20.42 15.37
C ASP A 273 -14.32 20.38 15.85
N PRO A 274 -14.60 19.94 17.08
CA PRO A 274 -15.97 19.87 17.60
C PRO A 274 -16.66 21.23 17.72
N GLU A 275 -15.88 22.33 17.80
CA GLU A 275 -16.43 23.68 17.82
C GLU A 275 -16.99 24.07 16.45
N LEU A 276 -16.32 23.64 15.37
CA LEU A 276 -16.69 23.96 14.00
C LEU A 276 -17.58 22.91 13.33
N TRP A 277 -17.53 21.64 13.77
CA TRP A 277 -18.22 20.54 13.12
C TRP A 277 -19.21 19.85 14.02
N GLU A 278 -20.44 19.74 13.56
CA GLU A 278 -21.54 19.05 14.22
C GLU A 278 -21.79 17.70 13.60
N TYR A 279 -21.91 16.65 14.43
CA TYR A 279 -22.34 15.33 14.00
C TYR A 279 -23.84 15.34 13.67
N MET A 280 -24.19 14.87 12.47
CA MET A 280 -25.57 14.86 12.01
C MET A 280 -26.21 13.47 12.14
N LYS A 281 -25.58 12.45 11.58
CA LYS A 281 -26.05 11.06 11.55
C LYS A 281 -25.00 10.12 11.02
N THR A 282 -25.21 8.80 11.24
CA THR A 282 -24.44 7.75 10.56
C THR A 282 -25.23 7.19 9.38
N GLU A 283 -24.61 7.09 8.22
CA GLU A 283 -25.16 6.53 7.00
C GLU A 283 -24.58 5.13 6.75
N TYR A 284 -25.43 4.15 6.45
CA TYR A 284 -25.06 2.74 6.28
C TYR A 284 -25.20 2.29 4.82
N PHE A 285 -24.24 1.48 4.35
CA PHE A 285 -24.19 1.01 2.97
C PHE A 285 -23.84 -0.47 2.92
N ASN A 286 -24.57 -1.24 2.11
CA ASN A 286 -24.27 -2.63 1.81
C ASN A 286 -23.88 -2.79 0.34
N PHE A 287 -22.91 -3.65 0.06
CA PHE A 287 -22.52 -4.02 -1.30
C PHE A 287 -23.49 -5.07 -1.85
N VAL A 288 -24.35 -4.67 -2.77
CA VAL A 288 -25.39 -5.51 -3.38
C VAL A 288 -25.35 -5.34 -4.90
N ASN A 289 -25.35 -6.45 -5.64
CA ASN A 289 -25.36 -6.46 -7.11
C ASN A 289 -24.26 -5.59 -7.75
N GLY A 290 -23.05 -5.59 -7.17
CA GLY A 290 -21.89 -4.90 -7.73
C GLY A 290 -21.74 -3.44 -7.32
N GLU A 291 -22.57 -2.90 -6.44
CA GLU A 291 -22.50 -1.51 -5.96
C GLU A 291 -22.90 -1.37 -4.49
N TYR A 292 -22.52 -0.24 -3.86
CA TYR A 292 -22.99 0.07 -2.52
C TYR A 292 -24.34 0.76 -2.57
N LYS A 293 -25.31 0.16 -1.88
CA LYS A 293 -26.66 0.71 -1.71
C LYS A 293 -26.86 1.16 -0.25
N LYS A 294 -27.46 2.34 -0.10
CA LYS A 294 -27.80 2.88 1.22
C LYS A 294 -28.83 2.00 1.90
N CYS A 295 -28.67 1.80 3.21
CA CYS A 295 -29.59 1.07 4.07
C CYS A 295 -30.21 2.02 5.07
N ALA A 296 -31.47 1.78 5.50
CA ALA A 296 -32.17 2.67 6.41
C ALA A 296 -31.63 2.59 7.84
N THR A 297 -31.19 1.41 8.29
CA THR A 297 -30.72 1.20 9.67
C THR A 297 -29.52 0.25 9.76
N LYS A 298 -28.78 0.32 10.88
CA LYS A 298 -27.71 -0.63 11.19
C LYS A 298 -28.25 -2.07 11.28
N LYS A 299 -29.47 -2.27 11.83
CA LYS A 299 -30.10 -3.59 11.95
C LYS A 299 -30.35 -4.24 10.59
N GLU A 300 -30.81 -3.49 9.58
CA GLU A 300 -30.98 -4.03 8.21
C GLU A 300 -29.65 -4.42 7.57
N ALA A 301 -28.62 -3.64 7.86
CA ALA A 301 -27.25 -3.94 7.39
C ALA A 301 -26.70 -5.22 8.04
N ASP A 302 -26.91 -5.40 9.35
CA ASP A 302 -26.46 -6.58 10.10
C ASP A 302 -27.31 -7.82 9.79
N GLN A 303 -28.63 -7.69 9.68
CA GLN A 303 -29.54 -8.81 9.35
C GLN A 303 -29.27 -9.40 7.95
N LYS A 304 -29.01 -8.57 6.94
CA LYS A 304 -28.62 -9.07 5.61
C LYS A 304 -27.29 -9.84 5.63
N ASN A 305 -26.37 -9.49 6.52
CA ASN A 305 -25.14 -10.25 6.72
C ASN A 305 -25.40 -11.58 7.45
N HIS A 306 -26.27 -11.61 8.45
CA HIS A 306 -26.64 -12.83 9.19
C HIS A 306 -27.50 -13.80 8.35
N ILE A 307 -28.42 -13.30 7.51
CA ILE A 307 -29.25 -14.12 6.62
C ILE A 307 -28.35 -14.80 5.55
N LYS A 308 -27.41 -14.08 4.95
CA LYS A 308 -26.43 -14.67 4.02
C LYS A 308 -25.53 -15.71 4.69
N GLN A 309 -25.21 -15.58 5.98
CA GLN A 309 -24.47 -16.58 6.72
C GLN A 309 -25.32 -17.84 6.99
N LYS A 310 -26.59 -17.70 7.34
CA LYS A 310 -27.51 -18.85 7.56
C LYS A 310 -27.85 -19.58 6.25
N GLN A 311 -28.09 -18.90 5.14
CA GLN A 311 -28.32 -19.53 3.83
C GLN A 311 -27.08 -20.32 3.35
N LYS A 312 -25.86 -19.84 3.62
CA LYS A 312 -24.62 -20.57 3.28
C LYS A 312 -24.38 -21.79 4.12
N VAL A 313 -24.92 -21.87 5.34
CA VAL A 313 -24.83 -23.07 6.20
C VAL A 313 -25.84 -24.12 5.74
N SER A 314 -27.02 -23.72 5.27
CA SER A 314 -28.03 -24.67 4.73
C SER A 314 -27.61 -25.25 3.36
N ASP A 315 -26.95 -24.47 2.49
CA ASP A 315 -26.46 -24.95 1.19
C ASP A 315 -25.21 -25.82 1.27
N SER A 316 -24.60 -25.93 2.47
CA SER A 316 -23.45 -26.79 2.72
C SER A 316 -23.81 -28.13 3.42
N GLN A 317 -25.12 -28.33 3.68
CA GLN A 317 -25.67 -29.56 4.30
C GLN A 317 -26.56 -30.39 3.37
N ASN A 318 -26.72 -29.98 2.09
CA ASN A 318 -27.39 -30.77 1.05
C ASN A 318 -26.40 -31.27 0.00
#